data_b7a0bf01a55adbf013ed530d96b0d6b2
#
_entry.id   b7a0bf01a55adbf013ed530d96b0d6b2
#
_cell.length_a   1.000
_cell.length_b   1.000
_cell.length_c   1.000
_cell.angle_alpha   90.00
_cell.angle_beta   90.00
_cell.angle_gamma   90.00
#
_symmetry.space_group_name_H-M   'P 1'
#
loop_
_entity.id
_entity.type
_entity.pdbx_description
1 polymer ?
#
loop_
_entity_poly.entity_id
_entity_poly.type
_entity_poly.pdbx_seq_one_letter_code
_entity_poly.pdbx_strand_id
1 'polypeptide(L)'
;MFSAKQTRGMRCTLIAIGTLFTFGVRAQDLPQEPAASWVKSAAERELHIIDDDGTFPVRYRMRRIDNKRDVTREIIESRDGSVARTVLLNGKPLSAEDDAAERNRLQAILDDPADFLKSRKRNSTARSYAMNLVRLMPQAMLYTYVPGQPQPPNATGPQIVLDFKPDPKFHPPTTISELLTGLQGRMWIDKRSGVLTRIEGQVIKPVNFGWGVLAHIYPGGTVDFEQAPAGNGRWVYSHLEEHIVIREVLVHTAHEDNRIMAADIHLLAAPLSYREAIRQLLEMPLPR
;
A
#
# COMPACT_ATOMS: atom_id res chain seq x y z
N MET A 1 96.68 22.45 16.70
CA MET A 1 96.80 21.80 18.02
C MET A 1 95.33 21.56 18.52
N PHE A 2 95.02 20.31 18.80
CA PHE A 2 93.78 19.79 19.39
C PHE A 2 92.52 19.85 18.49
N SER A 3 92.03 18.84 18.05
CA SER A 3 91.61 17.47 18.42
C SER A 3 90.06 17.35 18.25
N ALA A 4 89.72 16.43 17.38
CA ALA A 4 88.37 16.04 17.02
C ALA A 4 87.67 15.36 18.19
N LYS A 5 86.36 15.54 18.31
CA LYS A 5 85.45 14.55 18.91
C LYS A 5 84.16 14.37 18.04
N GLN A 6 84.10 13.19 17.51
CA GLN A 6 83.06 12.63 16.78
C GLN A 6 81.89 12.25 17.73
N THR A 7 80.67 12.75 17.53
CA THR A 7 79.56 12.25 18.21
C THR A 7 78.54 11.66 17.17
N ARG A 8 78.32 10.35 17.28
CA ARG A 8 77.39 9.57 16.50
C ARG A 8 75.94 9.99 16.81
N GLY A 9 75.24 10.51 15.84
CA GLY A 9 73.85 10.73 15.89
C GLY A 9 73.09 9.47 15.50
N MET A 10 72.34 8.95 16.45
CA MET A 10 71.47 7.78 16.30
C MET A 10 70.19 8.22 15.54
N ARG A 11 70.01 7.74 14.32
CA ARG A 11 68.77 7.96 13.53
C ARG A 11 67.68 7.01 14.04
N CYS A 12 66.69 7.55 14.77
CA CYS A 12 65.44 6.85 15.05
C CYS A 12 64.54 6.85 13.80
N THR A 13 64.42 5.71 13.17
CA THR A 13 63.45 5.49 12.08
C THR A 13 62.10 5.20 12.72
N LEU A 14 61.19 6.16 12.70
CA LEU A 14 59.79 5.98 13.06
C LEU A 14 59.10 5.24 11.92
N ILE A 15 58.80 3.96 12.14
CA ILE A 15 57.91 3.16 11.29
C ILE A 15 56.48 3.52 11.68
N ALA A 16 55.83 4.36 10.88
CA ALA A 16 54.37 4.59 11.00
C ALA A 16 53.62 3.39 10.40
N ILE A 17 53.13 2.50 11.27
CA ILE A 17 52.20 1.43 10.87
C ILE A 17 50.83 2.08 10.65
N GLY A 18 50.54 2.43 9.40
CA GLY A 18 49.20 2.83 8.98
C GLY A 18 48.26 1.63 8.95
N THR A 19 47.46 1.46 9.99
CA THR A 19 46.32 0.53 9.97
C THR A 19 45.27 1.05 9.02
N LEU A 20 45.25 0.52 7.81
CA LEU A 20 44.11 0.66 6.87
C LEU A 20 42.91 -0.11 7.44
N PHE A 21 42.03 0.61 8.11
CA PHE A 21 40.66 0.11 8.34
C PHE A 21 39.93 0.06 7.00
N THR A 22 39.98 -1.07 6.31
CA THR A 22 39.05 -1.38 5.25
C THR A 22 37.68 -1.61 5.88
N PHE A 23 36.84 -0.59 5.84
CA PHE A 23 35.39 -0.80 6.02
C PHE A 23 34.93 -1.71 4.89
N GLY A 24 34.97 -3.00 5.12
CA GLY A 24 34.29 -3.96 4.25
C GLY A 24 32.80 -3.68 4.35
N VAL A 25 32.25 -3.02 3.33
CA VAL A 25 30.79 -3.03 3.09
C VAL A 25 30.46 -4.52 2.91
N ARG A 26 29.88 -5.14 3.93
CA ARG A 26 29.33 -6.47 3.82
C ARG A 26 28.25 -6.38 2.74
N ALA A 27 28.51 -6.94 1.58
CA ALA A 27 27.47 -7.24 0.63
C ALA A 27 26.43 -8.06 1.38
N GLN A 28 25.24 -7.52 1.62
CA GLN A 28 24.15 -8.32 2.17
C GLN A 28 23.90 -9.43 1.17
N ASP A 29 24.08 -10.67 1.59
CA ASP A 29 23.79 -11.82 0.75
C ASP A 29 22.32 -11.73 0.32
N LEU A 30 22.10 -11.60 -0.98
CA LEU A 30 20.75 -11.64 -1.54
C LEU A 30 20.12 -12.99 -1.20
N PRO A 31 18.80 -13.03 -0.98
CA PRO A 31 18.12 -14.31 -0.74
C PRO A 31 18.43 -15.31 -1.85
N GLN A 32 18.64 -16.57 -1.49
CA GLN A 32 18.95 -17.64 -2.47
C GLN A 32 17.71 -18.04 -3.28
N GLU A 33 16.52 -17.75 -2.79
CA GLU A 33 15.26 -18.05 -3.47
C GLU A 33 15.06 -17.16 -4.70
N PRO A 34 14.46 -17.69 -5.77
CA PRO A 34 14.07 -16.85 -6.90
C PRO A 34 13.14 -15.72 -6.47
N ALA A 35 13.35 -14.49 -6.96
CA ALA A 35 12.52 -13.33 -6.60
C ALA A 35 11.01 -13.58 -6.85
N ALA A 36 10.67 -14.28 -7.93
CA ALA A 36 9.30 -14.64 -8.26
C ALA A 36 8.61 -15.55 -7.21
N SER A 37 9.37 -16.35 -6.44
CA SER A 37 8.81 -17.19 -5.36
C SER A 37 8.23 -16.35 -4.23
N TRP A 38 8.92 -15.28 -3.86
CA TRP A 38 8.42 -14.31 -2.87
C TRP A 38 7.13 -13.65 -3.31
N VAL A 39 7.07 -13.24 -4.58
CA VAL A 39 5.87 -12.59 -5.13
C VAL A 39 4.71 -13.55 -5.21
N LYS A 40 4.95 -14.81 -5.58
CA LYS A 40 3.90 -15.84 -5.58
C LYS A 40 3.31 -16.05 -4.18
N SER A 41 4.15 -16.21 -3.17
CA SER A 41 3.71 -16.35 -1.79
C SER A 41 3.00 -15.11 -1.27
N ALA A 42 3.48 -13.91 -1.62
CA ALA A 42 2.83 -12.65 -1.26
C ALA A 42 1.46 -12.50 -1.95
N ALA A 43 1.34 -12.87 -3.22
CA ALA A 43 0.06 -12.86 -3.93
C ALA A 43 -0.96 -13.83 -3.31
N GLU A 44 -0.55 -15.04 -2.92
CA GLU A 44 -1.42 -15.99 -2.22
C GLU A 44 -1.94 -15.41 -0.90
N ARG A 45 -1.08 -14.77 -0.10
CA ARG A 45 -1.49 -14.09 1.14
C ARG A 45 -2.40 -12.90 0.89
N GLU A 46 -2.11 -12.09 -0.12
CA GLU A 46 -2.93 -10.94 -0.49
C GLU A 46 -4.33 -11.37 -0.92
N LEU A 47 -4.46 -12.48 -1.65
CA LEU A 47 -5.76 -13.05 -1.99
C LEU A 47 -6.55 -13.43 -0.74
N HIS A 48 -5.90 -13.97 0.30
CA HIS A 48 -6.56 -14.24 1.57
C HIS A 48 -6.97 -12.96 2.30
N ILE A 49 -6.14 -11.93 2.29
CA ILE A 49 -6.47 -10.62 2.90
C ILE A 49 -7.69 -10.00 2.22
N ILE A 50 -7.70 -10.02 0.89
CA ILE A 50 -8.83 -9.49 0.10
C ILE A 50 -10.08 -10.34 0.31
N ASP A 51 -9.96 -11.66 0.47
CA ASP A 51 -11.08 -12.59 0.60
C ASP A 51 -11.61 -12.73 2.04
N ASP A 52 -11.03 -12.04 2.99
CA ASP A 52 -11.51 -12.05 4.36
C ASP A 52 -12.89 -11.37 4.47
N ASP A 53 -13.91 -12.18 4.72
CA ASP A 53 -15.30 -11.76 4.86
C ASP A 53 -15.65 -11.26 6.29
N GLY A 54 -14.75 -10.49 6.91
CA GLY A 54 -14.98 -9.92 8.24
C GLY A 54 -14.77 -10.92 9.39
N THR A 55 -14.02 -12.00 9.15
CA THR A 55 -13.60 -12.95 10.19
C THR A 55 -12.80 -12.24 11.29
N PHE A 56 -12.04 -11.22 10.92
CA PHE A 56 -11.30 -10.35 11.83
C PHE A 56 -11.79 -8.91 11.68
N PRO A 57 -12.84 -8.51 12.42
CA PRO A 57 -13.41 -7.19 12.28
C PRO A 57 -12.42 -6.13 12.74
N VAL A 58 -12.26 -5.10 11.93
CA VAL A 58 -11.33 -4.00 12.16
C VAL A 58 -12.08 -2.69 12.20
N ARG A 59 -11.72 -1.84 13.15
CA ARG A 59 -12.11 -0.42 13.15
C ARG A 59 -10.89 0.42 12.89
N TYR A 60 -11.04 1.45 12.05
CA TYR A 60 -9.99 2.42 11.76
C TYR A 60 -10.57 3.76 11.33
N ARG A 61 -9.76 4.80 11.44
CA ARG A 61 -10.05 6.12 10.89
C ARG A 61 -9.41 6.23 9.52
N MET A 62 -10.18 6.60 8.49
CA MET A 62 -9.69 6.79 7.13
C MET A 62 -9.90 8.24 6.70
N ARG A 63 -8.82 8.90 6.30
CA ARG A 63 -8.84 10.19 5.62
C ARG A 63 -8.63 9.98 4.14
N ARG A 64 -9.54 10.53 3.33
CA ARG A 64 -9.44 10.58 1.89
C ARG A 64 -9.39 12.01 1.43
N ILE A 65 -8.35 12.34 0.65
CA ILE A 65 -8.17 13.62 0.00
C ILE A 65 -8.21 13.36 -1.50
N ASP A 66 -9.12 14.01 -2.20
CA ASP A 66 -9.22 14.02 -3.66
C ASP A 66 -9.33 15.46 -4.16
N ASN A 67 -9.36 15.67 -5.48
CA ASN A 67 -9.41 17.00 -6.10
C ASN A 67 -10.60 17.87 -5.64
N LYS A 68 -11.60 17.29 -4.99
CA LYS A 68 -12.84 17.98 -4.63
C LYS A 68 -13.04 18.15 -3.13
N ARG A 69 -12.42 17.27 -2.30
CA ARG A 69 -12.74 17.22 -0.87
C ARG A 69 -11.70 16.47 -0.05
N ASP A 70 -11.65 16.84 1.21
CA ASP A 70 -10.90 16.14 2.26
C ASP A 70 -11.92 15.62 3.30
N VAL A 71 -12.07 14.32 3.37
CA VAL A 71 -13.08 13.66 4.21
C VAL A 71 -12.41 12.64 5.12
N THR A 72 -12.69 12.75 6.43
CA THR A 72 -12.28 11.72 7.40
C THR A 72 -13.49 10.95 7.89
N ARG A 73 -13.37 9.62 7.89
CA ARG A 73 -14.43 8.69 8.32
C ARG A 73 -13.91 7.72 9.37
N GLU A 74 -14.75 7.40 10.34
CA GLU A 74 -14.60 6.18 11.15
C GLU A 74 -15.21 5.03 10.36
N ILE A 75 -14.46 3.93 10.24
CA ILE A 75 -14.86 2.75 9.47
C ILE A 75 -14.84 1.53 10.39
N ILE A 76 -15.86 0.72 10.28
CA ILE A 76 -15.92 -0.62 10.87
C ILE A 76 -16.13 -1.60 9.72
N GLU A 77 -15.18 -2.52 9.55
CA GLU A 77 -15.37 -3.67 8.65
C GLU A 77 -16.21 -4.72 9.37
N SER A 78 -17.42 -4.91 8.90
CA SER A 78 -18.35 -5.92 9.41
C SER A 78 -18.36 -7.15 8.49
N ARG A 79 -18.89 -8.27 8.97
CA ARG A 79 -19.11 -9.46 8.12
C ARG A 79 -20.04 -9.21 6.93
N ASP A 80 -20.83 -8.13 6.97
CA ASP A 80 -21.75 -7.75 5.92
C ASP A 80 -21.19 -6.67 4.98
N GLY A 81 -19.95 -6.22 5.19
CA GLY A 81 -19.28 -5.16 4.45
C GLY A 81 -18.89 -3.98 5.35
N SER A 82 -18.09 -3.08 4.81
CA SER A 82 -17.58 -1.90 5.53
C SER A 82 -18.71 -0.88 5.75
N VAL A 83 -18.83 -0.40 6.97
CA VAL A 83 -19.70 0.71 7.36
C VAL A 83 -18.86 1.90 7.73
N ALA A 84 -19.20 3.09 7.25
CA ALA A 84 -18.44 4.30 7.47
C ALA A 84 -19.34 5.45 7.98
N ARG A 85 -18.83 6.21 8.97
CA ARG A 85 -19.38 7.48 9.43
C ARG A 85 -18.39 8.60 9.16
N THR A 86 -18.83 9.64 8.45
CA THR A 86 -18.04 10.87 8.29
C THR A 86 -17.95 11.57 9.64
N VAL A 87 -16.73 11.99 10.00
CA VAL A 87 -16.46 12.66 11.28
C VAL A 87 -15.76 14.01 11.12
N LEU A 88 -14.95 14.18 10.03
CA LEU A 88 -14.34 15.46 9.69
C LEU A 88 -14.60 15.77 8.21
N LEU A 89 -14.78 17.06 7.91
CA LEU A 89 -14.75 17.65 6.56
C LEU A 89 -13.68 18.74 6.52
N ASN A 90 -12.77 18.68 5.54
CA ASN A 90 -11.65 19.62 5.39
C ASN A 90 -10.84 19.79 6.70
N GLY A 91 -10.59 18.67 7.38
CA GLY A 91 -9.83 18.62 8.62
C GLY A 91 -10.55 19.16 9.87
N LYS A 92 -11.83 19.57 9.75
CA LYS A 92 -12.63 20.10 10.87
C LYS A 92 -13.75 19.11 11.24
N PRO A 93 -14.12 19.01 12.54
CA PRO A 93 -15.30 18.27 12.95
C PRO A 93 -16.55 18.72 12.18
N LEU A 94 -17.47 17.80 11.97
CA LEU A 94 -18.76 18.13 11.36
C LEU A 94 -19.47 19.22 12.16
N SER A 95 -20.16 20.11 11.48
CA SER A 95 -21.14 21.00 12.09
C SER A 95 -22.27 20.18 12.74
N ALA A 96 -23.03 20.77 13.63
CA ALA A 96 -24.20 20.09 14.23
C ALA A 96 -25.21 19.64 13.17
N GLU A 97 -25.38 20.42 12.10
CA GLU A 97 -26.25 20.09 10.98
C GLU A 97 -25.71 18.92 10.14
N ASP A 98 -24.42 18.94 9.79
CA ASP A 98 -23.76 17.88 9.05
C ASP A 98 -23.74 16.57 9.84
N ASP A 99 -23.48 16.62 11.16
CA ASP A 99 -23.53 15.42 12.02
C ASP A 99 -24.95 14.85 12.11
N ALA A 100 -25.96 15.71 12.23
CA ALA A 100 -27.35 15.25 12.21
C ALA A 100 -27.70 14.59 10.86
N ALA A 101 -27.28 15.18 9.75
CA ALA A 101 -27.50 14.59 8.42
C ALA A 101 -26.79 13.25 8.27
N GLU A 102 -25.55 13.12 8.75
CA GLU A 102 -24.78 11.87 8.69
C GLU A 102 -25.38 10.79 9.60
N ARG A 103 -25.87 11.15 10.79
CA ARG A 103 -26.61 10.24 11.68
C ARG A 103 -27.90 9.75 11.04
N ASN A 104 -28.66 10.63 10.41
CA ASN A 104 -29.88 10.28 9.69
C ASN A 104 -29.58 9.34 8.52
N ARG A 105 -28.47 9.55 7.79
CA ARG A 105 -28.02 8.65 6.72
C ARG A 105 -27.74 7.23 7.25
N LEU A 106 -27.05 7.13 8.40
CA LEU A 106 -26.76 5.84 9.02
C LEU A 106 -28.05 5.16 9.54
N GLN A 107 -28.96 5.94 10.14
CA GLN A 107 -30.23 5.43 10.59
C GLN A 107 -31.08 4.91 9.41
N ALA A 108 -31.10 5.61 8.28
CA ALA A 108 -31.80 5.18 7.09
C ALA A 108 -31.29 3.81 6.57
N ILE A 109 -29.99 3.50 6.71
CA ILE A 109 -29.45 2.17 6.37
C ILE A 109 -29.96 1.10 7.34
N LEU A 110 -30.22 1.44 8.61
CA LEU A 110 -30.82 0.50 9.56
C LEU A 110 -32.28 0.20 9.22
N ASP A 111 -32.99 1.21 8.74
CA ASP A 111 -34.44 1.11 8.40
C ASP A 111 -34.63 0.43 7.04
N ASP A 112 -33.84 0.80 6.02
CA ASP A 112 -33.83 0.19 4.69
C ASP A 112 -32.40 -0.09 4.21
N PRO A 113 -31.92 -1.34 4.23
CA PRO A 113 -30.57 -1.71 3.82
C PRO A 113 -30.39 -1.85 2.29
N ALA A 114 -31.37 -1.57 1.45
CA ALA A 114 -31.30 -1.86 0.02
C ALA A 114 -30.13 -1.20 -0.68
N ASP A 115 -29.90 0.08 -0.41
CA ASP A 115 -28.74 0.82 -0.96
C ASP A 115 -27.39 0.34 -0.41
N PHE A 116 -27.33 -0.04 0.84
CA PHE A 116 -26.14 -0.66 1.44
C PHE A 116 -25.81 -1.98 0.73
N LEU A 117 -26.77 -2.87 0.57
CA LEU A 117 -26.59 -4.14 -0.13
C LEU A 117 -26.21 -3.95 -1.60
N LYS A 118 -26.77 -2.95 -2.27
CA LYS A 118 -26.41 -2.58 -3.64
C LYS A 118 -24.96 -2.05 -3.73
N SER A 119 -24.52 -1.25 -2.76
CA SER A 119 -23.14 -0.76 -2.70
C SER A 119 -22.15 -1.91 -2.46
N ARG A 120 -22.51 -2.91 -1.66
CA ARG A 120 -21.74 -4.14 -1.44
C ARG A 120 -21.50 -4.90 -2.76
N LYS A 121 -22.52 -5.01 -3.62
CA LYS A 121 -22.37 -5.65 -4.93
C LYS A 121 -21.33 -4.95 -5.81
N ARG A 122 -21.31 -3.61 -5.82
CA ARG A 122 -20.27 -2.85 -6.54
C ARG A 122 -18.87 -3.06 -5.94
N ASN A 123 -18.75 -3.06 -4.61
CA ASN A 123 -17.49 -3.35 -3.94
C ASN A 123 -17.02 -4.78 -4.23
N SER A 124 -17.93 -5.75 -4.36
CA SER A 124 -17.56 -7.12 -4.74
C SER A 124 -16.98 -7.21 -6.15
N THR A 125 -17.42 -6.35 -7.07
CA THR A 125 -16.86 -6.26 -8.43
C THR A 125 -15.43 -5.68 -8.41
N ALA A 126 -15.22 -4.56 -7.69
CA ALA A 126 -13.87 -3.98 -7.51
C ALA A 126 -12.92 -4.97 -6.83
N ARG A 127 -13.41 -5.69 -5.81
CA ARG A 127 -12.68 -6.77 -5.15
C ARG A 127 -12.29 -7.87 -6.13
N SER A 128 -13.18 -8.30 -6.99
CA SER A 128 -12.90 -9.32 -8.02
C SER A 128 -11.84 -8.85 -9.01
N TYR A 129 -11.82 -7.57 -9.38
CA TYR A 129 -10.77 -7.00 -10.20
C TYR A 129 -9.41 -7.00 -9.49
N ALA A 130 -9.36 -6.57 -8.24
CA ALA A 130 -8.15 -6.59 -7.42
C ALA A 130 -7.61 -8.03 -7.29
N MET A 131 -8.47 -9.00 -6.97
CA MET A 131 -8.08 -10.41 -6.89
C MET A 131 -7.55 -10.96 -8.22
N ASN A 132 -8.12 -10.54 -9.35
CA ASN A 132 -7.63 -10.93 -10.68
C ASN A 132 -6.23 -10.40 -10.94
N LEU A 133 -5.97 -9.12 -10.66
CA LEU A 133 -4.66 -8.50 -10.79
C LEU A 133 -3.62 -9.19 -9.89
N VAL A 134 -3.93 -9.37 -8.61
CA VAL A 134 -3.05 -10.04 -7.64
C VAL A 134 -2.70 -11.46 -8.08
N ARG A 135 -3.69 -12.23 -8.55
CA ARG A 135 -3.48 -13.61 -9.03
C ARG A 135 -2.57 -13.67 -10.26
N LEU A 136 -2.66 -12.70 -11.15
CA LEU A 136 -1.88 -12.65 -12.38
C LEU A 136 -0.49 -12.03 -12.18
N MET A 137 -0.31 -11.19 -11.18
CA MET A 137 0.93 -10.45 -10.92
C MET A 137 2.20 -11.34 -10.95
N PRO A 138 2.24 -12.55 -10.32
CA PRO A 138 3.46 -13.37 -10.31
C PRO A 138 3.94 -13.81 -11.68
N GLN A 139 3.05 -13.94 -12.66
CA GLN A 139 3.37 -14.39 -14.02
C GLN A 139 3.38 -13.26 -15.06
N ALA A 140 2.84 -12.09 -14.69
CA ALA A 140 2.73 -10.95 -15.60
C ALA A 140 3.99 -10.08 -15.62
N MET A 141 4.89 -10.26 -14.67
CA MET A 141 6.01 -9.35 -14.45
C MET A 141 7.32 -10.10 -14.21
N LEU A 142 8.43 -9.44 -14.53
CA LEU A 142 9.78 -9.85 -14.20
C LEU A 142 10.22 -9.16 -12.90
N TYR A 143 10.84 -9.93 -12.01
CA TYR A 143 11.26 -9.48 -10.69
C TYR A 143 12.76 -9.59 -10.49
N THR A 144 13.37 -8.58 -9.90
CA THR A 144 14.79 -8.57 -9.56
C THR A 144 15.01 -8.07 -8.13
N TYR A 145 15.94 -8.66 -7.40
CA TYR A 145 16.32 -8.16 -6.08
C TYR A 145 16.96 -6.79 -6.18
N VAL A 146 16.55 -5.87 -5.32
CA VAL A 146 17.19 -4.55 -5.22
C VAL A 146 18.50 -4.71 -4.45
N PRO A 147 19.64 -4.23 -4.99
CA PRO A 147 20.90 -4.24 -4.26
C PRO A 147 20.81 -3.49 -2.92
N GLY A 148 21.41 -4.05 -1.87
CA GLY A 148 21.40 -3.43 -0.54
C GLY A 148 20.05 -3.51 0.19
N GLN A 149 19.00 -4.04 -0.40
CA GLN A 149 17.68 -4.28 0.22
C GLN A 149 17.21 -3.09 1.08
N PRO A 150 16.96 -1.89 0.50
CA PRO A 150 16.64 -0.68 1.26
C PRO A 150 15.33 -0.87 2.03
N GLN A 151 15.42 -0.69 3.36
CA GLN A 151 14.27 -0.88 4.25
C GLN A 151 13.50 0.43 4.42
N PRO A 152 12.15 0.43 4.40
CA PRO A 152 11.36 1.62 4.67
C PRO A 152 11.52 2.05 6.14
N PRO A 153 11.44 3.36 6.44
CA PRO A 153 11.67 3.88 7.80
C PRO A 153 10.74 3.26 8.86
N ASN A 154 9.54 2.88 8.47
CA ASN A 154 8.50 2.35 9.36
C ASN A 154 8.35 0.82 9.27
N ALA A 155 9.35 0.12 8.74
CA ALA A 155 9.30 -1.34 8.64
C ALA A 155 9.20 -1.99 10.01
N THR A 156 8.23 -2.87 10.20
CA THR A 156 8.03 -3.63 11.45
C THR A 156 8.95 -4.85 11.55
N GLY A 157 9.70 -5.15 10.48
CA GLY A 157 10.64 -6.26 10.39
C GLY A 157 11.43 -6.22 9.07
N PRO A 158 12.36 -7.18 8.86
CA PRO A 158 13.13 -7.26 7.63
C PRO A 158 12.22 -7.47 6.41
N GLN A 159 12.43 -6.66 5.37
CA GLN A 159 11.69 -6.73 4.11
C GLN A 159 12.54 -7.32 3.00
N ILE A 160 11.94 -8.11 2.13
CA ILE A 160 12.46 -8.46 0.81
C ILE A 160 12.06 -7.34 -0.14
N VAL A 161 13.03 -6.77 -0.83
CA VAL A 161 12.81 -5.63 -1.72
C VAL A 161 13.09 -6.04 -3.16
N LEU A 162 12.08 -5.91 -4.00
CA LEU A 162 12.10 -6.32 -5.40
C LEU A 162 11.72 -5.16 -6.31
N ASP A 163 12.49 -4.96 -7.38
CA ASP A 163 12.02 -4.19 -8.51
C ASP A 163 11.22 -5.08 -9.45
N PHE A 164 10.15 -4.55 -10.03
CA PHE A 164 9.30 -5.25 -10.98
C PHE A 164 9.08 -4.43 -12.27
N LYS A 165 8.92 -5.14 -13.37
CA LYS A 165 8.54 -4.57 -14.68
C LYS A 165 7.71 -5.58 -15.47
N PRO A 166 6.91 -5.14 -16.46
CA PRO A 166 6.13 -6.06 -17.29
C PRO A 166 7.00 -7.12 -17.98
N ASP A 167 6.52 -8.36 -17.97
CA ASP A 167 7.07 -9.40 -18.84
C ASP A 167 6.56 -9.18 -20.28
N PRO A 168 7.42 -8.92 -21.28
CA PRO A 168 7.00 -8.74 -22.67
C PRO A 168 6.31 -9.96 -23.27
N LYS A 169 6.44 -11.14 -22.65
CA LYS A 169 5.78 -12.38 -23.08
C LYS A 169 4.38 -12.55 -22.46
N PHE A 170 4.03 -11.73 -21.49
CA PHE A 170 2.71 -11.82 -20.86
C PHE A 170 1.62 -11.31 -21.81
N HIS A 171 0.58 -12.11 -21.98
CA HIS A 171 -0.61 -11.77 -22.76
C HIS A 171 -1.79 -11.63 -21.79
N PRO A 172 -2.31 -10.41 -21.57
CA PRO A 172 -3.39 -10.17 -20.64
C PRO A 172 -4.65 -10.98 -20.99
N PRO A 173 -5.15 -11.86 -20.11
CA PRO A 173 -6.35 -12.64 -20.40
C PRO A 173 -7.66 -11.86 -20.23
N THR A 174 -7.61 -10.71 -19.55
CA THR A 174 -8.78 -9.87 -19.28
C THR A 174 -8.46 -8.40 -19.51
N THR A 175 -9.48 -7.58 -19.79
CA THR A 175 -9.32 -6.14 -19.98
C THR A 175 -8.65 -5.47 -18.79
N ILE A 176 -9.01 -5.84 -17.53
CA ILE A 176 -8.39 -5.23 -16.34
C ILE A 176 -6.91 -5.63 -16.21
N SER A 177 -6.51 -6.81 -16.68
CA SER A 177 -5.12 -7.27 -16.60
C SER A 177 -4.17 -6.56 -17.58
N GLU A 178 -4.69 -5.75 -18.51
CA GLU A 178 -3.88 -4.83 -19.33
C GLU A 178 -3.05 -3.88 -18.47
N LEU A 179 -3.56 -3.51 -17.27
CA LEU A 179 -2.83 -2.67 -16.31
C LEU A 179 -1.43 -3.23 -16.00
N LEU A 180 -1.30 -4.55 -15.87
CA LEU A 180 -0.03 -5.21 -15.55
C LEU A 180 1.02 -5.07 -16.66
N THR A 181 0.60 -4.75 -17.89
CA THR A 181 1.52 -4.56 -19.00
C THR A 181 2.18 -3.19 -19.03
N GLY A 182 1.63 -2.21 -18.31
CA GLY A 182 2.09 -0.82 -18.32
C GLY A 182 2.72 -0.34 -17.02
N LEU A 183 2.73 -1.15 -15.97
CA LEU A 183 3.19 -0.75 -14.63
C LEU A 183 4.57 -1.33 -14.33
N GLN A 184 5.51 -0.48 -13.86
CA GLN A 184 6.78 -0.92 -13.27
C GLN A 184 6.95 -0.27 -11.90
N GLY A 185 7.89 -0.80 -11.09
CA GLY A 185 8.14 -0.18 -9.79
C GLY A 185 8.92 -1.04 -8.84
N ARG A 186 8.67 -0.83 -7.56
CA ARG A 186 9.31 -1.52 -6.44
C ARG A 186 8.27 -2.04 -5.47
N MET A 187 8.55 -3.17 -4.86
CA MET A 187 7.70 -3.76 -3.83
C MET A 187 8.53 -4.23 -2.64
N TRP A 188 7.89 -4.22 -1.48
CA TRP A 188 8.44 -4.69 -0.22
C TRP A 188 7.54 -5.79 0.33
N ILE A 189 8.16 -6.90 0.72
CA ILE A 189 7.47 -8.07 1.26
C ILE A 189 8.08 -8.35 2.63
N ASP A 190 7.26 -8.35 3.67
CA ASP A 190 7.71 -8.72 5.01
C ASP A 190 8.22 -10.16 5.03
N LYS A 191 9.48 -10.34 5.39
CA LYS A 191 10.18 -11.63 5.31
C LYS A 191 9.57 -12.70 6.23
N ARG A 192 8.92 -12.28 7.32
CA ARG A 192 8.35 -13.20 8.31
C ARG A 192 6.95 -13.65 7.92
N SER A 193 6.10 -12.70 7.58
CA SER A 193 4.69 -12.97 7.26
C SER A 193 4.48 -13.31 5.78
N GLY A 194 5.40 -12.93 4.89
CA GLY A 194 5.22 -13.03 3.45
C GLY A 194 4.18 -12.05 2.89
N VAL A 195 3.76 -11.05 3.67
CA VAL A 195 2.76 -10.05 3.25
C VAL A 195 3.44 -8.97 2.43
N LEU A 196 2.79 -8.55 1.37
CA LEU A 196 3.17 -7.37 0.59
C LEU A 196 2.87 -6.12 1.42
N THR A 197 3.91 -5.43 1.87
CA THR A 197 3.76 -4.27 2.77
C THR A 197 3.72 -2.94 2.06
N ARG A 198 4.36 -2.84 0.88
CA ARG A 198 4.40 -1.62 0.08
C ARG A 198 4.60 -1.91 -1.40
N ILE A 199 4.00 -1.08 -2.25
CA ILE A 199 4.29 -0.97 -3.69
C ILE A 199 4.46 0.50 -4.04
N GLU A 200 5.55 0.82 -4.73
CA GLU A 200 5.72 2.07 -5.47
C GLU A 200 5.68 1.73 -6.96
N GLY A 201 4.70 2.25 -7.67
CA GLY A 201 4.49 1.95 -9.08
C GLY A 201 4.46 3.19 -9.96
N GLN A 202 4.86 3.02 -11.22
CA GLN A 202 4.79 4.04 -12.26
C GLN A 202 4.24 3.45 -13.54
N VAL A 203 3.31 4.16 -14.16
CA VAL A 203 2.79 3.83 -15.49
C VAL A 203 3.82 4.26 -16.54
N ILE A 204 4.45 3.30 -17.20
CA ILE A 204 5.58 3.54 -18.15
C ILE A 204 5.16 3.58 -19.61
N LYS A 205 3.99 3.06 -19.93
CA LYS A 205 3.40 3.11 -21.27
C LYS A 205 1.88 3.22 -21.18
N PRO A 206 1.21 3.67 -22.27
CA PRO A 206 -0.24 3.74 -22.27
C PRO A 206 -0.89 2.40 -21.95
N VAL A 207 -1.92 2.40 -21.09
CA VAL A 207 -2.77 1.23 -20.82
C VAL A 207 -4.15 1.48 -21.40
N ASN A 208 -4.57 0.58 -22.27
CA ASN A 208 -5.82 0.69 -23.04
C ASN A 208 -6.83 -0.33 -22.56
N PHE A 209 -7.97 0.12 -22.06
CA PHE A 209 -9.08 -0.74 -21.71
C PHE A 209 -10.09 -0.76 -22.86
N GLY A 210 -10.49 -1.96 -23.29
CA GLY A 210 -11.41 -2.10 -24.43
C GLY A 210 -10.88 -1.44 -25.70
N TRP A 211 -9.61 -1.71 -26.04
CA TRP A 211 -8.88 -1.10 -27.17
C TRP A 211 -8.82 0.44 -27.11
N GLY A 212 -8.83 1.02 -25.90
CA GLY A 212 -8.79 2.46 -25.69
C GLY A 212 -10.13 3.17 -25.86
N VAL A 213 -11.21 2.44 -26.14
CA VAL A 213 -12.56 3.01 -26.25
C VAL A 213 -13.19 3.23 -24.88
N LEU A 214 -13.00 2.29 -23.94
CA LEU A 214 -13.58 2.37 -22.60
C LEU A 214 -12.78 3.29 -21.69
N ALA A 215 -11.47 3.10 -21.63
CA ALA A 215 -10.58 3.96 -20.89
C ALA A 215 -9.14 3.88 -21.43
N HIS A 216 -8.36 4.93 -21.17
CA HIS A 216 -6.96 5.03 -21.53
C HIS A 216 -6.21 5.72 -20.40
N ILE A 217 -5.24 5.03 -19.80
CA ILE A 217 -4.35 5.62 -18.80
C ILE A 217 -3.08 6.08 -19.50
N TYR A 218 -2.70 7.33 -19.27
CA TYR A 218 -1.49 7.90 -19.85
C TYR A 218 -0.25 7.51 -19.05
N PRO A 219 0.93 7.44 -19.71
CA PRO A 219 2.21 7.25 -19.02
C PRO A 219 2.51 8.39 -18.03
N GLY A 220 3.37 8.10 -17.04
CA GLY A 220 3.82 9.07 -16.05
C GLY A 220 3.00 9.05 -14.75
N GLY A 221 1.85 8.40 -14.74
CA GLY A 221 1.08 8.22 -13.51
C GLY A 221 1.84 7.38 -12.47
N THR A 222 1.58 7.64 -11.19
CA THR A 222 2.21 6.97 -10.05
C THR A 222 1.18 6.40 -9.09
N VAL A 223 1.57 5.33 -8.41
CA VAL A 223 0.83 4.75 -7.29
C VAL A 223 1.80 4.41 -6.17
N ASP A 224 1.46 4.81 -4.94
CA ASP A 224 2.13 4.38 -3.71
C ASP A 224 1.08 3.75 -2.80
N PHE A 225 1.34 2.53 -2.37
CA PHE A 225 0.42 1.70 -1.61
C PHE A 225 1.14 1.08 -0.43
N GLU A 226 0.53 1.13 0.77
CA GLU A 226 1.07 0.49 1.98
C GLU A 226 0.00 -0.26 2.75
N GLN A 227 0.45 -1.31 3.44
CA GLN A 227 -0.32 -2.06 4.43
C GLN A 227 0.31 -1.95 5.81
N ALA A 228 -0.52 -1.91 6.84
CA ALA A 228 -0.10 -1.96 8.24
C ALA A 228 -0.71 -3.16 8.96
N PRO A 229 0.02 -3.76 9.92
CA PRO A 229 -0.52 -4.86 10.72
C PRO A 229 -1.58 -4.33 11.70
N ALA A 230 -2.74 -4.97 11.72
CA ALA A 230 -3.82 -4.68 12.67
C ALA A 230 -3.77 -5.61 13.92
N GLY A 231 -2.86 -6.57 13.94
CA GLY A 231 -2.77 -7.61 14.98
C GLY A 231 -3.34 -8.96 14.53
N ASN A 232 -3.00 -10.03 15.26
CA ASN A 232 -3.47 -11.41 15.00
C ASN A 232 -3.30 -11.88 13.54
N GLY A 233 -2.23 -11.41 12.86
CA GLY A 233 -1.96 -11.76 11.46
C GLY A 233 -2.82 -10.99 10.45
N ARG A 234 -3.73 -10.12 10.89
CA ARG A 234 -4.52 -9.23 10.02
C ARG A 234 -3.68 -8.04 9.58
N TRP A 235 -3.78 -7.72 8.30
CA TRP A 235 -3.22 -6.53 7.66
C TRP A 235 -4.34 -5.69 7.05
N VAL A 236 -4.16 -4.39 7.02
CA VAL A 236 -5.11 -3.44 6.44
C VAL A 236 -4.40 -2.45 5.54
N TYR A 237 -5.07 -1.98 4.54
CA TYR A 237 -4.59 -0.92 3.66
C TYR A 237 -4.48 0.38 4.46
N SER A 238 -3.25 0.84 4.68
CA SER A 238 -2.96 1.99 5.53
C SER A 238 -2.66 3.26 4.75
N HIS A 239 -2.16 3.12 3.52
CA HIS A 239 -1.85 4.24 2.64
C HIS A 239 -2.11 3.88 1.18
N LEU A 240 -2.69 4.80 0.44
CA LEU A 240 -2.76 4.78 -1.01
C LEU A 240 -2.62 6.22 -1.50
N GLU A 241 -1.69 6.46 -2.39
CA GLU A 241 -1.55 7.72 -3.11
C GLU A 241 -1.47 7.44 -4.61
N GLU A 242 -2.35 8.07 -5.39
CA GLU A 242 -2.48 7.86 -6.81
C GLU A 242 -2.45 9.20 -7.51
N HIS A 243 -1.63 9.30 -8.55
CA HIS A 243 -1.58 10.42 -9.48
C HIS A 243 -1.66 9.86 -10.88
N ILE A 244 -2.84 9.81 -11.45
CA ILE A 244 -3.05 9.24 -12.79
C ILE A 244 -3.82 10.20 -13.70
N VAL A 245 -3.49 10.17 -14.98
CA VAL A 245 -4.26 10.83 -16.02
C VAL A 245 -4.99 9.74 -16.80
N ILE A 246 -6.31 9.79 -16.77
CA ILE A 246 -7.19 8.85 -17.44
C ILE A 246 -8.12 9.57 -18.41
N ARG A 247 -8.29 9.01 -19.61
CA ARG A 247 -9.35 9.40 -20.54
C ARG A 247 -10.41 8.33 -20.56
N GLU A 248 -11.63 8.72 -20.26
CA GLU A 248 -12.80 7.84 -20.28
C GLU A 248 -13.66 8.13 -21.52
N VAL A 249 -14.19 7.06 -22.11
CA VAL A 249 -15.17 7.11 -23.21
C VAL A 249 -14.82 8.14 -24.31
N LEU A 250 -13.54 8.16 -24.72
CA LEU A 250 -12.98 8.96 -25.83
C LEU A 250 -13.01 10.50 -25.67
N VAL A 251 -13.78 11.05 -24.73
CA VAL A 251 -14.07 12.49 -24.67
C VAL A 251 -13.74 13.17 -23.35
N HIS A 252 -13.66 12.43 -22.26
CA HIS A 252 -13.38 12.99 -20.93
C HIS A 252 -11.99 12.60 -20.44
N THR A 253 -11.11 13.60 -20.25
CA THR A 253 -9.82 13.38 -19.60
C THR A 253 -9.90 13.94 -18.20
N ALA A 254 -9.60 13.10 -17.21
CA ALA A 254 -9.53 13.45 -15.81
C ALA A 254 -8.11 13.26 -15.27
N HIS A 255 -7.72 14.15 -14.37
CA HIS A 255 -6.57 13.98 -13.50
C HIS A 255 -7.10 13.46 -12.17
N GLU A 256 -6.78 12.23 -11.86
CA GLU A 256 -7.16 11.60 -10.60
C GLU A 256 -5.99 11.68 -9.62
N ASP A 257 -6.13 12.61 -8.67
CA ASP A 257 -5.26 12.75 -7.51
C ASP A 257 -6.04 12.27 -6.30
N ASN A 258 -5.61 11.15 -5.73
CA ASN A 258 -6.30 10.53 -4.62
C ASN A 258 -5.28 10.09 -3.57
N ARG A 259 -5.50 10.53 -2.33
CA ARG A 259 -4.71 10.09 -1.17
C ARG A 259 -5.64 9.54 -0.11
N ILE A 260 -5.37 8.30 0.29
CA ILE A 260 -6.10 7.61 1.37
C ILE A 260 -5.08 7.25 2.45
N MET A 261 -5.42 7.57 3.70
CA MET A 261 -4.60 7.24 4.87
C MET A 261 -5.50 6.63 5.94
N ALA A 262 -5.12 5.47 6.47
CA ALA A 262 -5.76 4.86 7.62
C ALA A 262 -4.90 5.04 8.87
N ALA A 263 -5.54 5.37 9.98
CA ALA A 263 -4.94 5.51 11.29
C ALA A 263 -5.85 4.90 12.37
N ASP A 264 -5.36 4.81 13.59
CA ASP A 264 -6.13 4.29 14.73
C ASP A 264 -6.74 2.91 14.43
N ILE A 265 -5.91 2.02 13.89
CA ILE A 265 -6.33 0.68 13.47
C ILE A 265 -6.43 -0.24 14.68
N HIS A 266 -7.62 -0.81 14.91
CA HIS A 266 -7.90 -1.68 16.04
C HIS A 266 -8.68 -2.91 15.61
N LEU A 267 -8.25 -4.09 16.06
CA LEU A 267 -9.08 -5.30 16.00
C LEU A 267 -10.23 -5.18 16.99
N LEU A 268 -11.41 -5.59 16.57
CA LEU A 268 -12.56 -5.73 17.46
C LEU A 268 -12.59 -7.15 18.04
N ALA A 269 -13.22 -7.29 19.22
CA ALA A 269 -13.23 -8.55 19.96
C ALA A 269 -14.02 -9.67 19.25
N ALA A 270 -14.99 -9.33 18.42
CA ALA A 270 -15.82 -10.27 17.68
C ALA A 270 -16.32 -9.66 16.36
N PRO A 271 -16.63 -10.51 15.35
CA PRO A 271 -17.24 -10.07 14.10
C PRO A 271 -18.61 -9.42 14.36
N LEU A 272 -18.83 -8.25 13.78
CA LEU A 272 -20.06 -7.48 13.88
C LEU A 272 -20.90 -7.63 12.60
N SER A 273 -22.22 -7.58 12.75
CA SER A 273 -23.12 -7.28 11.64
C SER A 273 -23.05 -5.80 11.27
N TYR A 274 -23.48 -5.43 10.07
CA TYR A 274 -23.57 -4.01 9.68
C TYR A 274 -24.46 -3.20 10.64
N ARG A 275 -25.51 -3.80 11.22
CA ARG A 275 -26.39 -3.15 12.17
C ARG A 275 -25.69 -2.81 13.48
N GLU A 276 -24.90 -3.74 14.00
CA GLU A 276 -24.08 -3.52 15.21
C GLU A 276 -22.99 -2.49 14.94
N ALA A 277 -22.33 -2.56 13.79
CA ALA A 277 -21.32 -1.58 13.37
C ALA A 277 -21.90 -0.17 13.28
N ILE A 278 -23.09 0.01 12.67
CA ILE A 278 -23.76 1.31 12.61
C ILE A 278 -24.08 1.84 14.00
N ARG A 279 -24.62 1.02 14.90
CA ARG A 279 -24.95 1.43 16.27
C ARG A 279 -23.69 1.93 16.99
N GLN A 280 -22.59 1.18 16.90
CA GLN A 280 -21.31 1.61 17.50
C GLN A 280 -20.83 2.95 16.90
N LEU A 281 -20.90 3.13 15.58
CA LEU A 281 -20.52 4.41 14.96
C LEU A 281 -21.40 5.57 15.40
N LEU A 282 -22.70 5.35 15.62
CA LEU A 282 -23.63 6.37 16.10
C LEU A 282 -23.37 6.78 17.55
N GLU A 283 -22.85 5.88 18.40
CA GLU A 283 -22.49 6.14 19.80
C GLU A 283 -21.15 6.89 19.95
N MET A 284 -20.30 6.88 18.91
CA MET A 284 -18.99 7.55 18.99
C MET A 284 -19.14 9.08 18.98
N PRO A 285 -18.42 9.80 19.87
CA PRO A 285 -18.36 11.25 19.79
C PRO A 285 -17.59 11.69 18.54
N LEU A 286 -17.86 12.92 18.06
CA LEU A 286 -17.00 13.55 17.06
C LEU A 286 -15.61 13.83 17.66
N PRO A 287 -14.54 13.73 16.85
CA PRO A 287 -13.22 14.18 17.26
C PRO A 287 -13.24 15.65 17.68
N ARG A 288 -12.42 15.99 18.68
CA ARG A 288 -12.26 17.38 19.15
C ARG A 288 -11.26 18.13 18.29
#